data_494ff0c8d8f46c5ee9db16c854ab2870
#
_entry.id   494ff0c8d8f46c5ee9db16c854ab2870
#
_cell.length_a   1.000
_cell.length_b   1.000
_cell.length_c   1.000
_cell.angle_alpha   90.00
_cell.angle_beta   90.00
_cell.angle_gamma   90.00
#
_symmetry.space_group_name_H-M   'P 1'
#
loop_
_entity.id
_entity.type
_entity.pdbx_description
1 polymer ?
#
loop_
_entity_poly.entity_id
_entity_poly.type
_entity_poly.pdbx_seq_one_letter_code
_entity_poly.pdbx_strand_id
1 'polypeptide(L)'
;MLSELYKKDRYVATYDYLINQNIQEWDMSKANISILRQYNAISDDEYKKLYDMDKMKREVKIGYMMRDRKDISNIITNGFAEARKHFIESNGINDENILYIDKDSITVVGIDRPINGRNGYINFRMKNRYTSYYKIFGIDLLYCNNGSSDYFRLKNTNEQ
;
A
#
# COMPACT_ATOMS: atom_id res chain seq x y z
N MET A 1 0.85 -21.62 5.47
CA MET A 1 -0.10 -21.37 4.37
C MET A 1 0.15 -19.98 3.83
N LEU A 2 0.29 -19.84 2.50
CA LEU A 2 0.49 -18.54 1.88
C LEU A 2 -0.80 -17.73 1.94
N SER A 3 -0.67 -16.45 2.29
CA SER A 3 -1.81 -15.54 2.27
C SER A 3 -2.28 -15.31 0.84
N GLU A 4 -3.58 -15.29 0.64
CA GLU A 4 -4.21 -14.93 -0.63
C GLU A 4 -4.68 -13.47 -0.64
N LEU A 5 -4.53 -12.76 0.48
CA LEU A 5 -4.99 -11.37 0.62
C LEU A 5 -4.23 -10.42 -0.32
N TYR A 6 -3.01 -10.76 -0.72
CA TYR A 6 -2.23 -9.95 -1.65
C TYR A 6 -2.94 -9.71 -2.99
N LYS A 7 -3.84 -10.61 -3.38
CA LYS A 7 -4.60 -10.50 -4.64
C LYS A 7 -5.67 -9.43 -4.61
N LYS A 8 -6.05 -8.98 -3.41
CA LYS A 8 -7.14 -8.03 -3.25
C LYS A 8 -6.61 -6.60 -3.30
N ASP A 9 -7.20 -5.78 -4.17
CA ASP A 9 -6.89 -4.35 -4.21
C ASP A 9 -7.49 -3.60 -3.03
N ARG A 10 -8.50 -4.18 -2.39
CA ARG A 10 -9.14 -3.61 -1.21
C ARG A 10 -9.54 -4.72 -0.25
N TYR A 11 -9.15 -4.56 1.01
CA TYR A 11 -9.45 -5.51 2.07
C TYR A 11 -9.57 -4.78 3.40
N VAL A 12 -10.58 -5.11 4.18
CA VAL A 12 -10.76 -4.63 5.55
C VAL A 12 -10.89 -5.85 6.44
N ALA A 13 -10.06 -5.93 7.49
CA ALA A 13 -10.13 -7.03 8.46
C ALA A 13 -11.45 -7.00 9.24
N THR A 14 -11.77 -8.13 9.87
CA THR A 14 -13.02 -8.29 10.61
C THR A 14 -12.98 -7.72 12.03
N TYR A 15 -11.86 -7.17 12.46
CA TYR A 15 -11.75 -6.55 13.79
C TYR A 15 -12.67 -5.34 13.92
N ASP A 16 -13.44 -5.27 15.01
CA ASP A 16 -14.26 -4.09 15.31
C ASP A 16 -13.44 -2.99 15.98
N TYR A 17 -12.44 -3.37 16.77
CA TYR A 17 -11.50 -2.43 17.40
C TYR A 17 -10.21 -3.13 17.79
N LEU A 18 -9.14 -2.34 17.94
CA LEU A 18 -7.84 -2.76 18.46
C LEU A 18 -7.34 -1.65 19.39
N ILE A 19 -6.87 -2.01 20.58
CA ILE A 19 -6.41 -1.05 21.59
C ILE A 19 -5.01 -1.43 22.03
N ASN A 20 -4.13 -0.43 22.16
CA ASN A 20 -2.74 -0.60 22.60
C ASN A 20 -1.99 -1.63 21.76
N GLN A 21 -2.11 -1.52 20.44
CA GLN A 21 -1.45 -2.39 19.48
C GLN A 21 -0.38 -1.62 18.72
N ASN A 22 0.53 -2.36 18.09
CA ASN A 22 1.49 -1.80 17.15
C ASN A 22 0.88 -1.86 15.75
N ILE A 23 0.33 -0.74 15.28
CA ILE A 23 -0.32 -0.63 13.98
C ILE A 23 0.56 0.23 13.08
N GLN A 24 0.93 -0.29 11.91
CA GLN A 24 1.81 0.38 10.97
C GLN A 24 1.14 0.48 9.60
N GLU A 25 1.08 1.68 9.06
CA GLU A 25 0.59 1.91 7.70
C GLU A 25 1.79 2.04 6.76
N TRP A 26 1.90 1.12 5.82
CA TRP A 26 2.96 1.09 4.81
C TRP A 26 2.40 1.45 3.44
N ASP A 27 3.12 2.28 2.70
CA ASP A 27 2.66 2.84 1.44
C ASP A 27 3.78 2.79 0.41
N MET A 28 3.45 2.36 -0.81
CA MET A 28 4.44 2.23 -1.88
C MET A 28 4.78 3.60 -2.46
N SER A 29 6.06 3.94 -2.42
CA SER A 29 6.56 5.20 -2.96
C SER A 29 6.51 5.19 -4.48
N LYS A 30 5.86 6.21 -5.08
CA LYS A 30 5.79 6.37 -6.55
C LYS A 30 5.41 5.05 -7.24
N ALA A 31 4.31 4.48 -6.81
CA ALA A 31 3.93 3.09 -7.09
C ALA A 31 3.92 2.77 -8.59
N ASN A 32 3.22 3.58 -9.39
CA ASN A 32 3.04 3.26 -10.81
C ASN A 32 4.35 3.18 -11.58
N ILE A 33 5.22 4.17 -11.44
CA ILE A 33 6.50 4.17 -12.17
C ILE A 33 7.48 3.14 -11.63
N SER A 34 7.41 2.86 -10.33
CA SER A 34 8.25 1.83 -9.70
C SER A 34 7.90 0.45 -10.26
N ILE A 35 6.61 0.16 -10.40
CA ILE A 35 6.15 -1.09 -11.01
C ILE A 35 6.57 -1.15 -12.48
N LEU A 36 6.32 -0.09 -13.25
CA LEU A 36 6.68 -0.07 -14.67
C LEU A 36 8.18 -0.29 -14.88
N ARG A 37 9.02 0.30 -14.03
CA ARG A 37 10.46 0.09 -14.12
C ARG A 37 10.86 -1.31 -13.68
N GLN A 38 10.25 -1.82 -12.61
CA GLN A 38 10.54 -3.16 -12.07
C GLN A 38 10.32 -4.25 -13.12
N TYR A 39 9.30 -4.09 -13.95
CA TYR A 39 8.92 -5.06 -14.98
C TYR A 39 9.41 -4.67 -16.38
N ASN A 40 10.35 -3.72 -16.46
CA ASN A 40 10.98 -3.30 -17.72
C ASN A 40 10.00 -2.75 -18.76
N ALA A 41 8.89 -2.17 -18.31
CA ALA A 41 7.92 -1.52 -19.19
C ALA A 41 8.36 -0.11 -19.61
N ILE A 42 9.25 0.49 -18.85
CA ILE A 42 9.89 1.77 -19.17
C ILE A 42 11.40 1.66 -18.97
N SER A 43 12.16 2.50 -19.68
CA SER A 43 13.61 2.56 -19.57
C SER A 43 14.06 3.30 -18.32
N ASP A 44 15.36 3.20 -17.98
CA ASP A 44 15.93 4.00 -16.89
C ASP A 44 15.77 5.49 -17.12
N ASP A 45 15.95 5.96 -18.37
CA ASP A 45 15.82 7.37 -18.70
C ASP A 45 14.38 7.85 -18.51
N GLU A 46 13.41 7.08 -18.96
CA GLU A 46 12.00 7.39 -18.75
C GLU A 46 11.63 7.38 -17.27
N TYR A 47 12.14 6.40 -16.53
CA TYR A 47 11.91 6.31 -15.08
C TYR A 47 12.44 7.57 -14.38
N LYS A 48 13.67 7.98 -14.69
CA LYS A 48 14.27 9.19 -14.08
C LYS A 48 13.48 10.44 -14.40
N LYS A 49 13.04 10.60 -15.64
CA LYS A 49 12.21 11.75 -16.04
C LYS A 49 10.90 11.79 -15.27
N LEU A 50 10.22 10.63 -15.17
CA LEU A 50 8.95 10.53 -14.45
C LEU A 50 9.15 10.71 -12.94
N TYR A 51 10.25 10.20 -12.40
CA TYR A 51 10.58 10.33 -10.99
C TYR A 51 10.71 11.80 -10.56
N ASP A 52 11.33 12.62 -11.40
CA ASP A 52 11.59 14.03 -11.09
C ASP A 52 10.39 14.95 -11.38
N MET A 53 9.35 14.44 -12.04
CA MET A 53 8.14 15.21 -12.27
C MET A 53 7.33 15.41 -10.98
N ASP A 54 6.56 16.50 -10.92
CA ASP A 54 5.57 16.62 -9.86
C ASP A 54 4.50 15.51 -10.05
N LYS A 55 3.84 15.17 -8.95
CA LYS A 55 2.91 14.03 -8.91
C LYS A 55 1.80 14.14 -9.95
N MET A 56 1.21 15.33 -10.08
CA MET A 56 0.08 15.54 -10.99
C MET A 56 0.48 15.31 -12.44
N LYS A 57 1.59 15.90 -12.88
CA LYS A 57 2.10 15.72 -14.24
C LYS A 57 2.47 14.27 -14.52
N ARG A 58 3.10 13.62 -13.56
CA ARG A 58 3.48 12.21 -13.67
C ARG A 58 2.26 11.32 -13.87
N GLU A 59 1.23 11.49 -13.05
CA GLU A 59 0.03 10.67 -13.13
C GLU A 59 -0.73 10.89 -14.43
N VAL A 60 -0.77 12.12 -14.94
CA VAL A 60 -1.39 12.41 -16.25
C VAL A 60 -0.64 11.69 -17.37
N LYS A 61 0.70 11.72 -17.33
CA LYS A 61 1.51 11.07 -18.35
C LYS A 61 1.32 9.55 -18.34
N ILE A 62 1.29 8.96 -17.15
CA ILE A 62 1.01 7.53 -17.00
C ILE A 62 -0.40 7.19 -17.53
N GLY A 63 -1.38 8.05 -17.26
CA GLY A 63 -2.73 7.88 -17.79
C GLY A 63 -2.75 7.82 -19.33
N TYR A 64 -2.00 8.68 -20.00
CA TYR A 64 -1.85 8.63 -21.45
C TYR A 64 -1.19 7.33 -21.91
N MET A 65 -0.15 6.88 -21.23
CA MET A 65 0.51 5.61 -21.53
C MET A 65 -0.46 4.44 -21.42
N MET A 66 -1.27 4.42 -20.38
CA MET A 66 -2.28 3.35 -20.18
C MET A 66 -3.34 3.34 -21.27
N ARG A 67 -3.73 4.52 -21.76
CA ARG A 67 -4.70 4.66 -22.85
C ARG A 67 -4.12 4.17 -24.17
N ASP A 68 -2.87 4.52 -24.46
CA ASP A 68 -2.22 4.21 -25.74
C ASP A 68 -1.68 2.79 -25.80
N ARG A 69 -1.37 2.19 -24.64
CA ARG A 69 -0.82 0.84 -24.52
C ARG A 69 -1.58 0.07 -23.45
N LYS A 70 -2.42 -0.87 -23.85
CA LYS A 70 -3.22 -1.68 -22.92
C LYS A 70 -2.37 -2.57 -22.02
N ASP A 71 -1.21 -3.02 -22.48
CA ASP A 71 -0.29 -3.81 -21.69
C ASP A 71 0.18 -3.08 -20.44
N ILE A 72 0.35 -1.76 -20.50
CA ILE A 72 0.78 -0.93 -19.36
C ILE A 72 -0.23 -1.06 -18.20
N SER A 73 -1.51 -0.97 -18.48
CA SER A 73 -2.55 -1.12 -17.46
C SER A 73 -2.47 -2.49 -16.77
N ASN A 74 -2.30 -3.56 -17.57
CA ASN A 74 -2.17 -4.92 -17.03
C ASN A 74 -0.91 -5.09 -16.20
N ILE A 75 0.20 -4.53 -16.64
CA ILE A 75 1.48 -4.57 -15.90
C ILE A 75 1.31 -3.89 -14.55
N ILE A 76 0.67 -2.73 -14.50
CA ILE A 76 0.45 -1.99 -13.25
C ILE A 76 -0.45 -2.80 -12.32
N THR A 77 -1.58 -3.31 -12.81
CA THR A 77 -2.52 -4.08 -11.99
C THR A 77 -1.87 -5.34 -11.41
N ASN A 78 -1.18 -6.11 -12.23
CA ASN A 78 -0.49 -7.32 -11.79
C ASN A 78 0.69 -6.96 -10.88
N GLY A 79 1.36 -5.86 -11.17
CA GLY A 79 2.49 -5.38 -10.39
C GLY A 79 2.11 -4.99 -8.97
N PHE A 80 0.95 -4.39 -8.77
CA PHE A 80 0.46 -4.11 -7.42
C PHE A 80 0.30 -5.40 -6.61
N ALA A 81 -0.33 -6.42 -7.20
CA ALA A 81 -0.54 -7.70 -6.52
C ALA A 81 0.79 -8.38 -6.18
N GLU A 82 1.72 -8.41 -7.13
CA GLU A 82 3.04 -9.01 -6.92
C GLU A 82 3.86 -8.24 -5.88
N ALA A 83 3.77 -6.92 -5.88
CA ALA A 83 4.45 -6.08 -4.88
C ALA A 83 3.92 -6.38 -3.48
N ARG A 84 2.61 -6.47 -3.31
CA ARG A 84 1.99 -6.83 -2.04
C ARG A 84 2.38 -8.24 -1.61
N LYS A 85 2.38 -9.17 -2.54
CA LYS A 85 2.79 -10.57 -2.29
C LYS A 85 4.19 -10.63 -1.72
N HIS A 86 5.14 -9.98 -2.38
CA HIS A 86 6.53 -9.96 -1.93
C HIS A 86 6.66 -9.31 -0.55
N PHE A 87 6.00 -8.18 -0.33
CA PHE A 87 6.02 -7.49 0.95
C PHE A 87 5.51 -8.39 2.10
N ILE A 88 4.40 -9.06 1.86
CA ILE A 88 3.78 -9.95 2.85
C ILE A 88 4.67 -11.17 3.10
N GLU A 89 5.08 -11.87 2.05
CA GLU A 89 5.83 -13.11 2.19
C GLU A 89 7.25 -12.89 2.74
N SER A 90 7.97 -11.91 2.23
CA SER A 90 9.36 -11.66 2.65
C SER A 90 9.45 -11.19 4.10
N ASN A 91 8.39 -10.57 4.62
CA ASN A 91 8.36 -10.10 6.00
C ASN A 91 7.62 -11.06 6.95
N GLY A 92 7.18 -12.22 6.45
CA GLY A 92 6.50 -13.21 7.28
C GLY A 92 5.19 -12.71 7.89
N ILE A 93 4.44 -11.90 7.13
CA ILE A 93 3.18 -11.32 7.59
C ILE A 93 2.07 -12.35 7.36
N ASN A 94 1.32 -12.66 8.41
CA ASN A 94 0.18 -13.57 8.33
C ASN A 94 -1.13 -12.80 8.13
N ASP A 95 -2.18 -13.49 7.74
CA ASP A 95 -3.48 -12.85 7.49
C ASP A 95 -4.00 -12.09 8.70
N GLU A 96 -3.82 -12.63 9.91
CA GLU A 96 -4.26 -11.95 11.13
C GLU A 96 -3.49 -10.66 11.43
N ASN A 97 -2.33 -10.48 10.81
CA ASN A 97 -1.55 -9.25 10.94
C ASN A 97 -1.98 -8.16 9.94
N ILE A 98 -2.83 -8.48 8.97
CA ILE A 98 -3.25 -7.53 7.94
C ILE A 98 -4.56 -6.90 8.37
N LEU A 99 -4.54 -5.59 8.57
CA LEU A 99 -5.71 -4.83 9.01
C LEU A 99 -6.45 -4.21 7.84
N TYR A 100 -5.71 -3.73 6.83
CA TYR A 100 -6.30 -3.00 5.72
C TYR A 100 -5.38 -3.05 4.49
N ILE A 101 -5.97 -3.22 3.32
CA ILE A 101 -5.28 -3.11 2.03
C ILE A 101 -6.06 -2.13 1.16
N ASP A 102 -5.35 -1.19 0.53
CA ASP A 102 -5.91 -0.30 -0.47
C ASP A 102 -4.85 -0.02 -1.54
N LYS A 103 -4.88 -0.78 -2.63
CA LYS A 103 -3.96 -0.70 -3.77
C LYS A 103 -2.49 -0.75 -3.34
N ASP A 104 -1.87 0.40 -3.19
CA ASP A 104 -0.45 0.57 -2.87
C ASP A 104 -0.18 0.71 -1.37
N SER A 105 -1.20 0.52 -0.54
CA SER A 105 -1.11 0.69 0.91
C SER A 105 -1.47 -0.61 1.63
N ILE A 106 -0.67 -0.96 2.64
CA ILE A 106 -0.94 -2.10 3.52
C ILE A 106 -0.78 -1.63 4.97
N THR A 107 -1.81 -1.84 5.77
CA THR A 107 -1.75 -1.57 7.21
C THR A 107 -1.66 -2.90 7.94
N VAL A 108 -0.65 -3.04 8.79
CA VAL A 108 -0.37 -4.26 9.54
C VAL A 108 -0.42 -4.00 11.03
N VAL A 109 -0.68 -5.06 11.80
CA VAL A 109 -0.76 -5.00 13.26
C VAL A 109 0.01 -6.15 13.89
N GLY A 110 0.64 -5.88 15.03
CA GLY A 110 1.29 -6.91 15.83
C GLY A 110 2.62 -7.41 15.28
N ILE A 111 3.30 -6.64 14.45
CA ILE A 111 4.62 -6.96 13.93
C ILE A 111 5.64 -6.12 14.69
N ASP A 112 6.38 -6.74 15.60
CA ASP A 112 7.36 -6.03 16.44
C ASP A 112 8.79 -6.13 15.92
N ARG A 113 9.02 -7.00 14.93
CA ARG A 113 10.32 -7.11 14.25
C ARG A 113 10.42 -6.07 13.13
N PRO A 114 11.65 -5.70 12.71
CA PRO A 114 11.82 -4.79 11.59
C PRO A 114 11.18 -5.33 10.30
N ILE A 115 10.56 -4.44 9.55
CA ILE A 115 9.96 -4.74 8.26
C ILE A 115 10.82 -4.12 7.17
N ASN A 116 11.17 -4.92 6.15
CA ASN A 116 11.86 -4.45 4.95
C ASN A 116 10.85 -4.22 3.84
N GLY A 117 10.67 -2.95 3.47
CA GLY A 117 9.72 -2.57 2.42
C GLY A 117 10.29 -2.53 1.01
N ARG A 118 11.60 -2.76 0.85
CA ARG A 118 12.26 -2.57 -0.46
C ARG A 118 12.40 -3.89 -1.21
N ASN A 119 12.08 -3.85 -2.50
CA ASN A 119 12.31 -4.93 -3.44
C ASN A 119 12.64 -4.31 -4.81
N GLY A 120 13.94 -4.07 -5.07
CA GLY A 120 14.37 -3.40 -6.30
C GLY A 120 13.87 -1.97 -6.36
N TYR A 121 13.12 -1.65 -7.40
CA TYR A 121 12.52 -0.33 -7.58
C TYR A 121 11.29 -0.10 -6.70
N ILE A 122 10.68 -1.17 -6.23
CA ILE A 122 9.49 -1.10 -5.39
C ILE A 122 9.91 -0.84 -3.94
N ASN A 123 9.32 0.18 -3.32
CA ASN A 123 9.69 0.57 -1.98
C ASN A 123 8.45 0.96 -1.16
N PHE A 124 8.03 0.05 -0.27
CA PHE A 124 7.05 0.34 0.76
C PHE A 124 7.73 1.09 1.90
N ARG A 125 7.17 2.21 2.32
CA ARG A 125 7.67 2.99 3.45
C ARG A 125 6.59 3.14 4.50
N MET A 126 7.01 3.13 5.76
CA MET A 126 6.07 3.35 6.86
C MET A 126 5.64 4.82 6.84
N LYS A 127 4.36 5.03 6.57
CA LYS A 127 3.77 6.36 6.46
C LYS A 127 3.28 6.87 7.80
N ASN A 128 2.64 5.99 8.57
CA ASN A 128 2.05 6.32 9.86
C ASN A 128 2.15 5.15 10.82
N ARG A 129 2.18 5.47 12.11
CA ARG A 129 2.09 4.50 13.19
C ARG A 129 0.92 4.86 14.09
N TYR A 130 0.12 3.85 14.44
CA TYR A 130 -1.03 4.04 15.30
C TYR A 130 -0.98 3.05 16.45
N THR A 131 -1.71 3.35 17.53
CA THR A 131 -1.81 2.46 18.69
C THR A 131 -3.20 1.90 18.88
N SER A 132 -4.21 2.48 18.23
CA SER A 132 -5.60 2.04 18.35
C SER A 132 -6.33 2.17 17.02
N TYR A 133 -7.37 1.35 16.86
CA TYR A 133 -8.19 1.30 15.66
C TYR A 133 -9.63 0.99 16.04
N TYR A 134 -10.57 1.64 15.40
CA TYR A 134 -12.00 1.44 15.61
C TYR A 134 -12.74 1.42 14.27
N LYS A 135 -13.66 0.46 14.13
CA LYS A 135 -14.59 0.43 12.99
C LYS A 135 -15.89 1.08 13.41
N ILE A 136 -16.26 2.18 12.77
CA ILE A 136 -17.44 2.99 13.14
C ILE A 136 -18.56 2.68 12.14
N PHE A 137 -19.69 2.19 12.64
CA PHE A 137 -20.85 1.79 11.83
C PHE A 137 -20.53 0.86 10.67
N GLY A 138 -19.41 0.11 10.81
CA GLY A 138 -18.99 -0.86 9.80
C GLY A 138 -18.37 -0.28 8.54
N ILE A 139 -18.29 1.03 8.39
CA ILE A 139 -17.83 1.68 7.16
C ILE A 139 -16.67 2.65 7.36
N ASP A 140 -16.56 3.29 8.50
CA ASP A 140 -15.49 4.23 8.78
C ASP A 140 -14.44 3.58 9.68
N LEU A 141 -13.17 3.77 9.31
CA LEU A 141 -12.03 3.24 10.05
C LEU A 141 -11.33 4.40 10.73
N LEU A 142 -11.36 4.44 12.06
CA LEU A 142 -10.69 5.46 12.86
C LEU A 142 -9.40 4.89 13.42
N TYR A 143 -8.29 5.53 13.08
CA TYR A 143 -6.96 5.19 13.59
C TYR A 143 -6.51 6.27 14.55
N CYS A 144 -5.98 5.87 15.70
CA CYS A 144 -5.50 6.80 16.73
C CYS A 144 -4.09 6.46 17.15
N ASN A 145 -3.31 7.49 17.47
CA ASN A 145 -2.01 7.33 18.09
C ASN A 145 -2.06 7.94 19.50
N ASN A 146 -2.16 7.08 20.51
CA ASN A 146 -2.30 7.52 21.90
C ASN A 146 -1.02 8.13 22.48
N GLY A 147 0.13 7.96 21.80
CA GLY A 147 1.38 8.60 22.16
C GLY A 147 1.48 10.05 21.71
N SER A 148 0.55 10.49 20.84
CA SER A 148 0.44 11.87 20.37
C SER A 148 -1.01 12.28 20.59
N SER A 149 -1.25 13.18 21.53
CA SER A 149 -2.55 13.42 22.16
C SER A 149 -3.68 13.76 21.19
N ASP A 150 -3.37 14.30 20.01
CA ASP A 150 -4.39 14.78 19.06
C ASP A 150 -4.32 14.10 17.69
N TYR A 151 -3.52 13.04 17.54
CA TYR A 151 -3.37 12.43 16.23
C TYR A 151 -4.40 11.34 15.99
N PHE A 152 -5.23 11.55 14.99
CA PHE A 152 -6.14 10.52 14.51
C PHE A 152 -6.32 10.66 13.00
N ARG A 153 -6.76 9.58 12.37
CA ARG A 153 -7.05 9.54 10.93
C ARG A 153 -8.31 8.72 10.69
N LEU A 154 -9.23 9.30 9.92
CA LEU A 154 -10.48 8.65 9.54
C LEU A 154 -10.41 8.24 8.08
N LYS A 155 -10.73 6.97 7.79
CA LYS A 155 -10.84 6.45 6.43
C LYS A 155 -12.24 5.92 6.21
N ASN A 156 -12.85 6.32 5.08
CA ASN A 156 -14.16 5.81 4.68
C ASN A 156 -13.97 4.66 3.71
N THR A 157 -14.54 3.48 4.04
CA THR A 157 -14.35 2.27 3.23
C THR A 157 -15.37 2.13 2.10
N ASN A 158 -16.37 3.01 2.04
CA ASN A 158 -17.38 3.00 0.99
C ASN A 158 -16.99 3.85 -0.23
N GLU A 159 -15.91 4.58 -0.17
CA GLU A 159 -15.42 5.32 -1.33
C GLU A 159 -14.90 4.36 -2.38
N GLN A 160 -15.41 4.50 -3.57
CA GLN A 160 -15.02 3.67 -4.70
C GLN A 160 -14.06 4.42 -5.60
#